data_edaba81f8a17f2304e51481fb6208de9
#
_entry.id   edaba81f8a17f2304e51481fb6208de9
#
_cell.length_a   1.000
_cell.length_b   1.000
_cell.length_c   1.000
_cell.angle_alpha   90.00
_cell.angle_beta   90.00
_cell.angle_gamma   90.00
#
_symmetry.space_group_name_H-M   'P 1'
#
loop_
_entity.id
_entity.type
_entity.pdbx_description
1 polymer ?
#
loop_
_entity_poly.entity_id
_entity_poly.type
_entity_poly.pdbx_seq_one_letter_code
_entity_poly.pdbx_strand_id
1 'polypeptide(L)'
;MQPVHVWIRSESRGTERRAPVVPADVPLLLDAGFEVTVEESPQRVFATDEYAAAGATVVGEGTWTDAPHDAYVLGIKELPDEPESLHHRHVYFAHAFKGQHDAQDTLERFRRGGGRLLDIEYLTDTDGRRVVAFGYWAGYVGAALGVLQLTGTLVAPLGPMPKHELDAQLAQAGRSGADLLLALVTGGRGRSGRGAHAALVTAGVPVTRWDLRETRDLHKQALLGHDLLVNCVVTRTPTTPFLEPADLDHERRLRVLADVTCDVTGPTNMLPVNTEITTWDDPVRLLHSGSPEHGTAPLEVIAIDNLPSLLPREASEGFSADLTPHLLGLAEPGGPSAPWQAAGRAFDQAVDELEGSGGS
;
A
#
# COMPACT_ATOMS: atom_id res chain seq x y z
N MET A 1 -23.37 20.43 18.47
CA MET A 1 -22.10 19.67 18.60
C MET A 1 -20.99 20.54 18.05
N GLN A 2 -19.79 20.51 18.60
CA GLN A 2 -18.67 21.15 17.93
C GLN A 2 -18.38 20.40 16.63
N PRO A 3 -17.99 21.11 15.56
CA PRO A 3 -17.61 20.46 14.31
C PRO A 3 -16.43 19.52 14.54
N VAL A 4 -16.41 18.40 13.83
CA VAL A 4 -15.23 17.52 13.81
C VAL A 4 -14.17 18.16 12.95
N HIS A 5 -12.97 18.36 13.49
CA HIS A 5 -11.87 18.97 12.78
C HIS A 5 -10.94 17.88 12.23
N VAL A 6 -10.73 17.90 10.92
CA VAL A 6 -9.75 17.08 10.19
C VAL A 6 -8.57 17.95 9.77
N TRP A 7 -7.36 17.56 10.19
CA TRP A 7 -6.11 18.24 9.87
C TRP A 7 -5.25 17.33 8.99
N ILE A 8 -5.10 17.65 7.72
CA ILE A 8 -4.29 16.88 6.76
C ILE A 8 -2.87 17.40 6.84
N ARG A 9 -2.00 16.65 7.51
CA ARG A 9 -0.59 17.04 7.68
C ARG A 9 0.24 16.85 6.41
N SER A 10 1.37 17.53 6.36
CA SER A 10 2.47 17.21 5.45
C SER A 10 3.09 15.86 5.82
N GLU A 11 3.59 15.11 4.84
CA GLU A 11 4.30 13.86 5.08
C GLU A 11 5.76 14.13 5.43
N SER A 12 6.29 13.45 6.45
CA SER A 12 7.69 13.57 6.86
C SER A 12 8.66 12.91 5.87
N ARG A 13 8.20 11.88 5.16
CA ARG A 13 8.98 11.18 4.15
C ARG A 13 8.97 11.96 2.83
N GLY A 14 10.09 12.52 2.41
CA GLY A 14 10.20 13.37 1.21
C GLY A 14 9.81 12.70 -0.11
N THR A 15 9.77 11.36 -0.16
CA THR A 15 9.31 10.58 -1.31
C THR A 15 7.81 10.30 -1.32
N GLU A 16 7.08 10.58 -0.22
CA GLU A 16 5.63 10.37 -0.15
C GLU A 16 4.89 11.56 -0.78
N ARG A 17 4.26 11.30 -1.92
CA ARG A 17 3.53 12.31 -2.71
C ARG A 17 2.02 12.15 -2.64
N ARG A 18 1.55 11.02 -2.09
CA ARG A 18 0.10 10.75 -1.97
C ARG A 18 -0.53 11.63 -0.90
N ALA A 19 -1.85 11.73 -0.96
CA ALA A 19 -2.67 12.44 0.02
C ALA A 19 -3.74 11.50 0.60
N PRO A 20 -4.06 11.58 1.91
CA PRO A 20 -5.13 10.77 2.51
C PRO A 20 -6.53 11.23 2.09
N VAL A 21 -6.71 12.51 1.82
CA VAL A 21 -7.93 13.12 1.28
C VAL A 21 -7.51 14.00 0.11
N VAL A 22 -8.18 13.88 -1.03
CA VAL A 22 -7.92 14.69 -2.21
C VAL A 22 -8.78 15.96 -2.21
N PRO A 23 -8.38 17.04 -2.94
CA PRO A 23 -9.16 18.28 -2.98
C PRO A 23 -10.62 18.08 -3.39
N ALA A 24 -10.89 17.14 -4.31
CA ALA A 24 -12.25 16.85 -4.78
C ALA A 24 -13.21 16.32 -3.69
N ASP A 25 -12.67 15.70 -2.64
CA ASP A 25 -13.46 15.12 -1.54
C ASP A 25 -13.59 16.07 -0.34
N VAL A 26 -12.85 17.18 -0.30
CA VAL A 26 -12.95 18.19 0.77
C VAL A 26 -14.37 18.76 0.91
N PRO A 27 -15.06 19.14 -0.19
CA PRO A 27 -16.43 19.64 -0.08
C PRO A 27 -17.40 18.66 0.60
N LEU A 28 -17.23 17.34 0.44
CA LEU A 28 -18.06 16.33 1.09
C LEU A 28 -17.94 16.39 2.62
N LEU A 29 -16.73 16.64 3.13
CA LEU A 29 -16.51 16.82 4.57
C LEU A 29 -17.08 18.14 5.06
N LEU A 30 -16.88 19.24 4.33
CA LEU A 30 -17.41 20.57 4.69
C LEU A 30 -18.93 20.58 4.71
N ASP A 31 -19.58 19.97 3.71
CA ASP A 31 -21.05 19.84 3.63
C ASP A 31 -21.63 19.01 4.78
N ALA A 32 -20.85 18.08 5.32
CA ALA A 32 -21.20 17.29 6.51
C ALA A 32 -20.90 18.01 7.83
N GLY A 33 -20.44 19.28 7.79
CA GLY A 33 -20.18 20.09 8.96
C GLY A 33 -18.81 19.87 9.61
N PHE A 34 -17.86 19.29 8.87
CA PHE A 34 -16.47 19.20 9.33
C PHE A 34 -15.73 20.51 9.10
N GLU A 35 -14.70 20.76 9.90
CA GLU A 35 -13.65 21.71 9.59
C GLU A 35 -12.48 20.95 8.96
N VAL A 36 -11.94 21.48 7.85
CA VAL A 36 -10.82 20.84 7.14
C VAL A 36 -9.67 21.83 7.05
N THR A 37 -8.54 21.48 7.67
CA THR A 37 -7.27 22.18 7.55
C THR A 37 -6.27 21.31 6.81
N VAL A 38 -5.49 21.92 5.92
CA VAL A 38 -4.47 21.24 5.12
C VAL A 38 -3.15 21.99 5.23
N GLU A 39 -2.10 21.27 5.58
CA GLU A 39 -0.75 21.84 5.56
C GLU A 39 -0.23 21.99 4.13
N GLU A 40 0.55 23.04 3.90
CA GLU A 40 1.41 23.12 2.72
C GLU A 40 2.33 21.91 2.66
N SER A 41 2.55 21.37 1.47
CA SER A 41 3.42 20.22 1.25
C SER A 41 4.00 20.27 -0.16
N PRO A 42 5.28 20.61 -0.31
CA PRO A 42 5.91 20.77 -1.62
C PRO A 42 5.99 19.48 -2.42
N GLN A 43 6.00 18.32 -1.72
CA GLN A 43 6.05 17.02 -2.38
C GLN A 43 4.67 16.43 -2.74
N ARG A 44 3.58 16.92 -2.15
CA ARG A 44 2.24 16.38 -2.40
C ARG A 44 1.85 16.55 -3.87
N VAL A 45 1.28 15.51 -4.48
CA VAL A 45 0.90 15.51 -5.90
C VAL A 45 -0.24 16.49 -6.24
N PHE A 46 -1.03 16.88 -5.24
CA PHE A 46 -2.07 17.91 -5.36
C PHE A 46 -1.51 19.23 -4.84
N ALA A 47 -1.66 20.29 -5.64
CA ALA A 47 -1.21 21.61 -5.24
C ALA A 47 -2.03 22.15 -4.05
N THR A 48 -1.40 22.91 -3.19
CA THR A 48 -2.05 23.55 -2.02
C THR A 48 -3.24 24.42 -2.44
N ASP A 49 -3.14 25.13 -3.56
CA ASP A 49 -4.22 25.95 -4.10
C ASP A 49 -5.46 25.17 -4.51
N GLU A 50 -5.32 23.88 -4.89
CA GLU A 50 -6.45 23.00 -5.19
C GLU A 50 -7.30 22.76 -3.91
N TYR A 51 -6.64 22.60 -2.75
CA TYR A 51 -7.33 22.47 -1.46
C TYR A 51 -7.99 23.78 -1.00
N ALA A 52 -7.30 24.91 -1.18
CA ALA A 52 -7.87 26.21 -0.87
C ALA A 52 -9.13 26.48 -1.73
N ALA A 53 -9.07 26.19 -3.02
CA ALA A 53 -10.22 26.31 -3.93
C ALA A 53 -11.36 25.37 -3.57
N ALA A 54 -11.08 24.21 -2.96
CA ALA A 54 -12.08 23.28 -2.44
C ALA A 54 -12.69 23.69 -1.09
N GLY A 55 -12.20 24.78 -0.48
CA GLY A 55 -12.72 25.35 0.76
C GLY A 55 -11.98 24.94 2.04
N ALA A 56 -10.87 24.22 1.95
CA ALA A 56 -10.05 23.92 3.10
C ALA A 56 -9.28 25.16 3.61
N THR A 57 -9.05 25.22 4.91
CA THR A 57 -8.11 26.18 5.50
C THR A 57 -6.69 25.70 5.24
N VAL A 58 -5.85 26.56 4.64
CA VAL A 58 -4.44 26.24 4.38
C VAL A 58 -3.55 26.84 5.46
N VAL A 59 -2.56 26.07 5.92
CA VAL A 59 -1.59 26.46 6.93
C VAL A 59 -0.18 26.01 6.51
N GLY A 60 0.84 26.55 7.18
CA GLY A 60 2.23 26.17 6.91
C GLY A 60 2.53 24.71 7.20
N GLU A 61 3.56 24.18 6.56
CA GLU A 61 4.06 22.80 6.76
C GLU A 61 4.48 22.57 8.22
N GLY A 62 4.14 21.40 8.77
CA GLY A 62 4.56 20.95 10.10
C GLY A 62 3.84 21.60 11.28
N THR A 63 2.77 22.36 11.02
CA THR A 63 2.00 23.08 12.05
C THR A 63 0.91 22.21 12.73
N TRP A 64 0.81 20.93 12.39
CA TRP A 64 -0.16 20.00 12.99
C TRP A 64 -0.03 19.89 14.53
N THR A 65 1.13 20.21 15.10
CA THR A 65 1.34 20.26 16.55
C THR A 65 0.52 21.35 17.23
N ASP A 66 0.13 22.38 16.48
CA ASP A 66 -0.68 23.52 16.96
C ASP A 66 -2.19 23.32 16.66
N ALA A 67 -2.55 22.17 16.06
CA ALA A 67 -3.94 21.83 15.78
C ALA A 67 -4.80 21.86 17.06
N PRO A 68 -6.11 22.11 16.99
CA PRO A 68 -7.01 21.93 18.13
C PRO A 68 -6.86 20.55 18.74
N HIS A 69 -6.86 20.46 20.07
CA HIS A 69 -6.58 19.22 20.80
C HIS A 69 -7.51 18.06 20.43
N ASP A 70 -8.73 18.33 20.01
CA ASP A 70 -9.74 17.37 19.57
C ASP A 70 -9.72 17.08 18.08
N ALA A 71 -8.80 17.68 17.32
CA ALA A 71 -8.65 17.44 15.89
C ALA A 71 -8.14 16.02 15.61
N TYR A 72 -8.52 15.52 14.43
CA TYR A 72 -7.97 14.30 13.83
C TYR A 72 -6.87 14.67 12.86
N VAL A 73 -5.63 14.37 13.20
CA VAL A 73 -4.45 14.61 12.34
C VAL A 73 -4.27 13.44 11.39
N LEU A 74 -4.51 13.68 10.10
CA LEU A 74 -4.45 12.68 9.05
C LEU A 74 -3.12 12.71 8.32
N GLY A 75 -2.54 11.53 8.10
CA GLY A 75 -1.41 11.29 7.23
C GLY A 75 -1.48 9.91 6.58
N ILE A 76 -0.44 9.55 5.85
CA ILE A 76 -0.30 8.23 5.23
C ILE A 76 0.82 7.44 5.90
N LYS A 77 2.00 8.04 6.05
CA LYS A 77 3.21 7.40 6.57
C LYS A 77 3.52 7.86 8.00
N GLU A 78 4.58 7.34 8.53
CA GLU A 78 5.08 7.61 9.87
C GLU A 78 5.15 9.11 10.22
N LEU A 79 5.03 9.38 11.51
CA LEU A 79 5.24 10.72 12.06
C LEU A 79 6.75 11.03 12.13
N PRO A 80 7.13 12.31 12.12
CA PRO A 80 8.51 12.71 12.48
C PRO A 80 8.83 12.30 13.92
N ASP A 81 10.11 12.22 14.26
CA ASP A 81 10.58 11.81 15.58
C ASP A 81 10.11 12.79 16.68
N GLU A 82 10.01 14.07 16.37
CA GLU A 82 9.46 15.10 17.26
C GLU A 82 7.98 15.42 16.92
N PRO A 83 7.17 15.78 17.93
CA PRO A 83 7.49 15.92 19.36
C PRO A 83 7.50 14.56 20.11
N GLU A 84 8.21 14.46 21.21
CA GLU A 84 8.27 13.27 22.09
C GLU A 84 6.92 12.89 22.72
N SER A 85 5.96 13.81 22.77
CA SER A 85 4.63 13.60 23.32
C SER A 85 3.56 13.96 22.31
N LEU A 86 2.70 12.99 21.97
CA LEU A 86 1.62 13.15 21.01
C LEU A 86 0.29 13.35 21.70
N HIS A 87 -0.36 14.50 21.46
CA HIS A 87 -1.57 14.92 22.18
C HIS A 87 -2.85 14.77 21.38
N HIS A 88 -2.77 14.65 20.03
CA HIS A 88 -3.91 14.61 19.13
C HIS A 88 -4.36 13.17 18.83
N ARG A 89 -5.49 13.05 18.13
CA ARG A 89 -5.91 11.81 17.50
C ARG A 89 -5.27 11.72 16.12
N HIS A 90 -4.40 10.73 15.92
CA HIS A 90 -3.70 10.56 14.64
C HIS A 90 -4.29 9.40 13.85
N VAL A 91 -4.44 9.60 12.54
CA VAL A 91 -4.99 8.63 11.58
C VAL A 91 -3.97 8.44 10.46
N TYR A 92 -3.28 7.30 10.45
CA TYR A 92 -2.28 6.96 9.42
C TYR A 92 -1.92 5.46 9.49
N PHE A 93 -1.09 4.96 8.58
CA PHE A 93 -0.53 3.60 8.65
C PHE A 93 0.70 3.60 9.55
N ALA A 94 0.52 3.30 10.80
CA ALA A 94 1.58 3.35 11.79
C ALA A 94 2.39 2.05 11.88
N HIS A 95 1.78 0.92 11.51
CA HIS A 95 2.36 -0.42 11.71
C HIS A 95 2.81 -0.69 13.15
N ALA A 96 2.20 0.04 14.11
CA ALA A 96 2.65 0.13 15.50
C ALA A 96 2.30 -1.12 16.36
N PHE A 97 1.51 -2.06 15.84
CA PHE A 97 1.00 -3.17 16.66
C PHE A 97 1.64 -4.53 16.31
N LYS A 98 2.72 -4.55 15.53
CA LYS A 98 3.40 -5.78 15.08
C LYS A 98 4.72 -6.09 15.78
N GLY A 99 5.01 -5.44 16.92
CA GLY A 99 6.19 -5.73 17.75
C GLY A 99 7.54 -5.30 17.14
N GLN A 100 7.55 -4.34 16.22
CA GLN A 100 8.76 -3.72 15.70
C GLN A 100 9.29 -2.70 16.73
N HIS A 101 10.60 -2.47 16.78
CA HIS A 101 11.23 -1.60 17.78
C HIS A 101 10.68 -0.16 17.72
N ASP A 102 10.49 0.37 16.52
CA ASP A 102 9.94 1.71 16.29
C ASP A 102 8.45 1.83 16.71
N ALA A 103 7.75 0.69 16.78
CA ALA A 103 6.37 0.60 17.22
C ALA A 103 6.19 0.94 18.70
N GLN A 104 7.08 0.45 19.54
CA GLN A 104 7.04 0.70 20.99
C GLN A 104 7.28 2.18 21.29
N ASP A 105 8.26 2.79 20.62
CA ASP A 105 8.57 4.22 20.78
C ASP A 105 7.38 5.09 20.36
N THR A 106 6.71 4.74 19.27
CA THR A 106 5.50 5.45 18.83
C THR A 106 4.37 5.35 19.86
N LEU A 107 4.08 4.15 20.37
CA LEU A 107 3.04 3.95 21.39
C LEU A 107 3.37 4.71 22.68
N GLU A 108 4.64 4.74 23.09
CA GLU A 108 5.11 5.46 24.27
C GLU A 108 4.94 6.99 24.13
N ARG A 109 5.14 7.54 22.90
CA ARG A 109 4.87 8.96 22.60
C ARG A 109 3.39 9.31 22.77
N PHE A 110 2.48 8.45 22.31
CA PHE A 110 1.04 8.61 22.53
C PHE A 110 0.67 8.49 24.00
N ARG A 111 1.23 7.51 24.72
CA ARG A 111 0.98 7.31 26.14
C ARG A 111 1.41 8.55 26.96
N ARG A 112 2.60 9.12 26.67
CA ARG A 112 3.09 10.33 27.34
C ARG A 112 2.23 11.56 27.07
N GLY A 113 1.75 11.72 25.85
CA GLY A 113 0.95 12.87 25.43
C GLY A 113 -0.54 12.76 25.71
N GLY A 114 -1.04 11.57 26.00
CA GLY A 114 -2.49 11.32 26.15
C GLY A 114 -3.26 11.38 24.82
N GLY A 115 -2.57 11.38 23.69
CA GLY A 115 -3.17 11.30 22.35
C GLY A 115 -3.61 9.89 22.00
N ARG A 116 -4.11 9.69 20.78
CA ARG A 116 -4.64 8.40 20.34
C ARG A 116 -4.25 8.09 18.91
N LEU A 117 -3.80 6.87 18.66
CA LEU A 117 -3.55 6.36 17.31
C LEU A 117 -4.79 5.58 16.82
N LEU A 118 -5.27 5.97 15.66
CA LEU A 118 -6.30 5.26 14.89
C LEU A 118 -5.61 4.72 13.63
N ASP A 119 -4.91 3.61 13.76
CA ASP A 119 -4.15 3.02 12.66
C ASP A 119 -5.11 2.52 11.57
N ILE A 120 -4.95 3.06 10.35
CA ILE A 120 -5.78 2.73 9.18
C ILE A 120 -5.71 1.23 8.84
N GLU A 121 -4.62 0.54 9.21
CA GLU A 121 -4.50 -0.90 9.00
C GLU A 121 -5.58 -1.69 9.76
N TYR A 122 -6.08 -1.16 10.87
CA TYR A 122 -7.13 -1.73 11.71
C TYR A 122 -8.52 -1.16 11.44
N LEU A 123 -8.66 -0.29 10.45
CA LEU A 123 -9.97 0.17 9.99
C LEU A 123 -10.61 -0.94 9.14
N THR A 124 -11.42 -1.77 9.80
CA THR A 124 -11.98 -2.99 9.23
C THR A 124 -13.50 -3.00 9.24
N ASP A 125 -14.09 -3.73 8.29
CA ASP A 125 -15.51 -4.08 8.32
C ASP A 125 -15.82 -5.16 9.36
N THR A 126 -17.10 -5.56 9.44
CA THR A 126 -17.58 -6.60 10.35
C THR A 126 -16.97 -7.99 10.10
N ASP A 127 -16.43 -8.21 8.90
CA ASP A 127 -15.75 -9.45 8.53
C ASP A 127 -14.23 -9.39 8.80
N GLY A 128 -13.74 -8.29 9.39
CA GLY A 128 -12.33 -8.04 9.67
C GLY A 128 -11.48 -7.74 8.42
N ARG A 129 -12.13 -7.35 7.30
CA ARG A 129 -11.42 -6.93 6.09
C ARG A 129 -11.12 -5.44 6.16
N ARG A 130 -9.90 -5.05 5.79
CA ARG A 130 -9.55 -3.63 5.68
C ARG A 130 -10.46 -2.90 4.70
N VAL A 131 -11.08 -1.80 5.14
CA VAL A 131 -11.99 -1.00 4.31
C VAL A 131 -11.22 0.00 3.44
N VAL A 132 -10.05 0.45 3.87
CA VAL A 132 -9.20 1.41 3.16
C VAL A 132 -7.82 0.81 2.88
N ALA A 133 -7.34 0.86 1.66
CA ALA A 133 -5.99 0.41 1.28
C ALA A 133 -5.59 0.83 -0.14
N PHE A 134 -4.28 0.93 -0.38
CA PHE A 134 -3.70 1.22 -1.70
C PHE A 134 -3.56 -0.02 -2.62
N GLY A 135 -4.10 -1.17 -2.21
CA GLY A 135 -3.81 -2.44 -2.86
C GLY A 135 -4.09 -2.50 -4.36
N TYR A 136 -5.16 -1.85 -4.86
CA TYR A 136 -5.45 -1.84 -6.30
C TYR A 136 -4.26 -1.28 -7.11
N TRP A 137 -3.74 -0.13 -6.72
CA TRP A 137 -2.63 0.50 -7.42
C TRP A 137 -1.31 -0.21 -7.19
N ALA A 138 -1.12 -0.88 -6.04
CA ALA A 138 0.03 -1.76 -5.85
C ALA A 138 0.05 -2.90 -6.87
N GLY A 139 -1.08 -3.57 -7.06
CA GLY A 139 -1.22 -4.62 -8.07
C GLY A 139 -1.06 -4.10 -9.50
N TYR A 140 -1.66 -2.96 -9.81
CA TYR A 140 -1.55 -2.33 -11.13
C TYR A 140 -0.09 -2.05 -11.51
N VAL A 141 0.62 -1.35 -10.62
CA VAL A 141 2.02 -0.97 -10.84
C VAL A 141 2.92 -2.21 -10.87
N GLY A 142 2.77 -3.14 -9.91
CA GLY A 142 3.60 -4.35 -9.87
C GLY A 142 3.48 -5.18 -11.15
N ALA A 143 2.27 -5.39 -11.66
CA ALA A 143 2.06 -6.09 -12.92
C ALA A 143 2.60 -5.31 -14.12
N ALA A 144 2.42 -3.97 -14.12
CA ALA A 144 2.95 -3.11 -15.19
C ALA A 144 4.47 -3.21 -15.28
N LEU A 145 5.18 -3.07 -14.17
CA LEU A 145 6.64 -3.19 -14.13
C LEU A 145 7.11 -4.59 -14.58
N GLY A 146 6.38 -5.65 -14.19
CA GLY A 146 6.65 -7.01 -14.64
C GLY A 146 6.57 -7.17 -16.16
N VAL A 147 5.58 -6.56 -16.81
CA VAL A 147 5.45 -6.56 -18.28
C VAL A 147 6.58 -5.76 -18.92
N LEU A 148 6.88 -4.56 -18.40
CA LEU A 148 7.94 -3.70 -18.93
C LEU A 148 9.31 -4.39 -18.82
N GLN A 149 9.57 -5.13 -17.73
CA GLN A 149 10.79 -5.93 -17.58
C GLN A 149 10.86 -7.05 -18.60
N LEU A 150 9.79 -7.83 -18.77
CA LEU A 150 9.75 -8.94 -19.73
C LEU A 150 9.93 -8.50 -21.17
N THR A 151 9.50 -7.30 -21.51
CA THR A 151 9.65 -6.72 -22.87
C THR A 151 10.94 -5.92 -23.05
N GLY A 152 11.77 -5.82 -21.99
CA GLY A 152 13.03 -5.08 -22.02
C GLY A 152 12.86 -3.57 -22.15
N THR A 153 11.71 -3.05 -21.74
CA THR A 153 11.36 -1.61 -21.83
C THR A 153 11.32 -0.90 -20.47
N LEU A 154 11.54 -1.64 -19.39
CA LEU A 154 11.68 -1.04 -18.05
C LEU A 154 12.93 -0.17 -18.00
N VAL A 155 12.77 1.07 -17.55
CA VAL A 155 13.87 2.04 -17.40
C VAL A 155 13.97 2.45 -15.94
N ALA A 156 15.16 2.33 -15.36
CA ALA A 156 15.49 2.82 -14.02
C ALA A 156 16.30 4.15 -14.11
N PRO A 157 16.26 5.02 -13.08
CA PRO A 157 15.42 4.88 -11.90
C PRO A 157 13.93 5.10 -12.19
N LEU A 158 13.05 4.45 -11.40
CA LEU A 158 11.61 4.70 -11.47
C LEU A 158 11.29 6.04 -10.81
N GLY A 159 10.23 6.70 -11.29
CA GLY A 159 9.75 7.94 -10.71
C GLY A 159 8.23 8.07 -10.84
N PRO A 160 7.61 8.92 -10.00
CA PRO A 160 6.17 9.16 -10.08
C PRO A 160 5.76 9.69 -11.46
N MET A 161 4.67 9.16 -11.98
CA MET A 161 4.12 9.56 -13.28
C MET A 161 2.59 9.52 -13.26
N PRO A 162 1.92 10.20 -14.19
CA PRO A 162 0.48 10.02 -14.42
C PRO A 162 0.19 8.64 -15.00
N LYS A 163 -0.96 8.06 -14.65
CA LYS A 163 -1.38 6.73 -15.14
C LYS A 163 -1.36 6.62 -16.67
N HIS A 164 -1.77 7.66 -17.38
CA HIS A 164 -1.83 7.61 -18.86
C HIS A 164 -0.45 7.43 -19.51
N GLU A 165 0.63 7.86 -18.86
CA GLU A 165 2.00 7.62 -19.33
C GLU A 165 2.40 6.15 -19.13
N LEU A 166 2.09 5.56 -17.99
CA LEU A 166 2.31 4.13 -17.74
C LEU A 166 1.46 3.28 -18.68
N ASP A 167 0.20 3.66 -18.93
CA ASP A 167 -0.68 2.99 -19.89
C ASP A 167 -0.12 3.04 -21.32
N ALA A 168 0.47 4.17 -21.72
CA ALA A 168 1.10 4.30 -23.02
C ALA A 168 2.33 3.38 -23.17
N GLN A 169 3.14 3.25 -22.10
CA GLN A 169 4.25 2.30 -22.06
C GLN A 169 3.76 0.85 -22.17
N LEU A 170 2.71 0.49 -21.42
CA LEU A 170 2.10 -0.84 -21.50
C LEU A 170 1.53 -1.15 -22.87
N ALA A 171 0.82 -0.20 -23.49
CA ALA A 171 0.28 -0.37 -24.84
C ALA A 171 1.39 -0.50 -25.89
N GLN A 172 2.53 0.16 -25.71
CA GLN A 172 3.70 -0.03 -26.55
C GLN A 172 4.34 -1.40 -26.35
N ALA A 173 4.49 -1.86 -25.12
CA ALA A 173 4.97 -3.20 -24.80
C ALA A 173 4.08 -4.27 -25.47
N GLY A 174 2.73 -4.08 -25.42
CA GLY A 174 1.76 -4.94 -26.11
C GLY A 174 2.04 -5.08 -27.60
N ARG A 175 2.32 -3.98 -28.28
CA ARG A 175 2.67 -3.99 -29.73
C ARG A 175 4.01 -4.65 -30.03
N SER A 176 4.89 -4.76 -29.03
CA SER A 176 6.22 -5.35 -29.16
C SER A 176 6.27 -6.85 -28.80
N GLY A 177 5.11 -7.52 -28.71
CA GLY A 177 5.03 -8.97 -28.47
C GLY A 177 4.62 -9.36 -27.05
N ALA A 178 4.07 -8.46 -26.27
CA ALA A 178 3.55 -8.80 -24.93
C ALA A 178 2.33 -9.75 -25.01
N ASP A 179 1.63 -9.80 -26.13
CA ASP A 179 0.55 -10.74 -26.42
C ASP A 179 1.01 -12.21 -26.47
N LEU A 180 2.31 -12.45 -26.65
CA LEU A 180 2.93 -13.78 -26.61
C LEU A 180 3.29 -14.21 -25.17
N LEU A 181 3.22 -13.29 -24.21
CA LEU A 181 3.51 -13.56 -22.80
C LEU A 181 2.27 -14.19 -22.14
N LEU A 182 2.51 -14.97 -21.11
CA LEU A 182 1.47 -15.52 -20.24
C LEU A 182 1.72 -15.03 -18.81
N ALA A 183 0.72 -14.41 -18.21
CA ALA A 183 0.80 -13.94 -16.84
C ALA A 183 -0.12 -14.72 -15.90
N LEU A 184 0.37 -15.05 -14.72
CA LEU A 184 -0.39 -15.61 -13.60
C LEU A 184 -0.49 -14.55 -12.50
N VAL A 185 -1.71 -14.30 -12.01
CA VAL A 185 -1.97 -13.46 -10.85
C VAL A 185 -2.54 -14.31 -9.73
N THR A 186 -1.82 -14.44 -8.61
CA THR A 186 -2.33 -15.05 -7.38
C THR A 186 -3.08 -14.01 -6.55
N GLY A 187 -4.17 -14.44 -5.86
CA GLY A 187 -5.08 -13.52 -5.19
C GLY A 187 -5.89 -12.65 -6.17
N GLY A 188 -6.22 -13.21 -7.35
CA GLY A 188 -6.76 -12.50 -8.51
C GLY A 188 -8.11 -11.80 -8.29
N ARG A 189 -8.88 -12.16 -7.22
CA ARG A 189 -10.15 -11.50 -6.85
C ARG A 189 -9.97 -10.39 -5.82
N GLY A 190 -8.81 -10.32 -5.15
CA GLY A 190 -8.48 -9.27 -4.20
C GLY A 190 -8.31 -7.90 -4.86
N ARG A 191 -8.14 -6.85 -4.06
CA ARG A 191 -7.89 -5.49 -4.56
C ARG A 191 -6.66 -5.44 -5.46
N SER A 192 -5.52 -5.96 -4.99
CA SER A 192 -4.26 -5.98 -5.75
C SER A 192 -4.39 -6.84 -7.01
N GLY A 193 -5.02 -8.02 -6.91
CA GLY A 193 -5.24 -8.89 -8.08
C GLY A 193 -6.09 -8.25 -9.17
N ARG A 194 -7.10 -7.44 -8.81
CA ARG A 194 -7.89 -6.67 -9.78
C ARG A 194 -7.06 -5.58 -10.46
N GLY A 195 -6.21 -4.88 -9.69
CA GLY A 195 -5.28 -3.90 -10.25
C GLY A 195 -4.29 -4.54 -11.21
N ALA A 196 -3.67 -5.65 -10.81
CA ALA A 196 -2.76 -6.42 -11.66
C ALA A 196 -3.43 -6.88 -12.96
N HIS A 197 -4.65 -7.41 -12.86
CA HIS A 197 -5.44 -7.78 -14.04
C HIS A 197 -5.68 -6.60 -14.98
N ALA A 198 -6.02 -5.41 -14.44
CA ALA A 198 -6.26 -4.22 -15.26
C ALA A 198 -5.00 -3.79 -16.03
N ALA A 199 -3.83 -3.78 -15.40
CA ALA A 199 -2.56 -3.47 -16.07
C ALA A 199 -2.23 -4.49 -17.18
N LEU A 200 -2.42 -5.79 -16.92
CA LEU A 200 -2.18 -6.84 -17.90
C LEU A 200 -3.13 -6.73 -19.11
N VAL A 201 -4.40 -6.38 -18.86
CA VAL A 201 -5.36 -6.10 -19.97
C VAL A 201 -4.92 -4.89 -20.78
N THR A 202 -4.44 -3.81 -20.13
CA THR A 202 -3.91 -2.63 -20.84
C THR A 202 -2.72 -2.98 -21.71
N ALA A 203 -1.86 -3.91 -21.27
CA ALA A 203 -0.72 -4.40 -22.02
C ALA A 203 -1.10 -5.46 -23.08
N GLY A 204 -2.35 -5.93 -23.13
CA GLY A 204 -2.76 -7.02 -24.02
C GLY A 204 -2.21 -8.40 -23.65
N VAL A 205 -1.74 -8.59 -22.41
CA VAL A 205 -1.16 -9.86 -21.94
C VAL A 205 -2.27 -10.81 -21.50
N PRO A 206 -2.33 -12.05 -22.04
CA PRO A 206 -3.21 -13.09 -21.53
C PRO A 206 -2.95 -13.40 -20.06
N VAL A 207 -4.00 -13.41 -19.23
CA VAL A 207 -3.89 -13.54 -17.79
C VAL A 207 -4.68 -14.72 -17.23
N THR A 208 -4.01 -15.54 -16.46
CA THR A 208 -4.60 -16.55 -15.58
C THR A 208 -4.74 -15.97 -14.17
N ARG A 209 -5.89 -16.13 -13.53
CA ARG A 209 -6.11 -15.66 -12.15
C ARG A 209 -6.37 -16.83 -11.24
N TRP A 210 -5.56 -16.95 -10.19
CA TRP A 210 -5.71 -17.94 -9.15
C TRP A 210 -6.12 -17.28 -7.84
N ASP A 211 -7.01 -17.97 -7.14
CA ASP A 211 -7.43 -17.63 -5.79
C ASP A 211 -7.29 -18.86 -4.87
N LEU A 212 -7.90 -18.81 -3.69
CA LEU A 212 -7.78 -19.85 -2.68
C LEU A 212 -8.12 -21.27 -3.21
N ARG A 213 -9.02 -21.37 -4.19
CA ARG A 213 -9.38 -22.65 -4.78
C ARG A 213 -8.23 -23.27 -5.55
N GLU A 214 -7.58 -22.49 -6.39
CA GLU A 214 -6.48 -22.94 -7.27
C GLU A 214 -5.16 -23.06 -6.49
N THR A 215 -4.99 -22.28 -5.42
CA THR A 215 -3.75 -22.27 -4.62
C THR A 215 -3.77 -23.27 -3.47
N ARG A 216 -4.93 -23.80 -3.07
CA ARG A 216 -5.03 -24.84 -2.03
C ARG A 216 -4.34 -26.14 -2.44
N ASP A 217 -4.56 -26.59 -3.68
CA ASP A 217 -3.93 -27.75 -4.28
C ASP A 217 -2.99 -27.29 -5.39
N LEU A 218 -1.91 -26.61 -4.99
CA LEU A 218 -1.01 -25.88 -5.89
C LEU A 218 -0.43 -26.79 -6.97
N HIS A 219 -0.77 -26.52 -8.24
CA HIS A 219 -0.18 -27.19 -9.38
C HIS A 219 1.09 -26.44 -9.84
N LYS A 220 2.21 -26.75 -9.21
CA LYS A 220 3.50 -26.07 -9.37
C LYS A 220 3.91 -25.93 -10.87
N GLN A 221 3.81 -27.00 -11.65
CA GLN A 221 4.16 -26.98 -13.07
C GLN A 221 3.31 -26.00 -13.88
N ALA A 222 2.03 -25.86 -13.54
CA ALA A 222 1.18 -24.86 -14.21
C ALA A 222 1.60 -23.43 -13.83
N LEU A 223 2.04 -23.19 -12.60
CA LEU A 223 2.61 -21.89 -12.20
C LEU A 223 3.87 -21.58 -13.00
N LEU A 224 4.81 -22.52 -13.07
CA LEU A 224 6.08 -22.37 -13.77
C LEU A 224 5.91 -22.21 -15.30
N GLY A 225 4.75 -22.58 -15.85
CA GLY A 225 4.39 -22.45 -17.26
C GLY A 225 4.04 -21.02 -17.70
N HIS A 226 3.98 -20.04 -16.84
CA HIS A 226 3.75 -18.62 -17.16
C HIS A 226 5.07 -17.85 -17.22
N ASP A 227 5.13 -16.76 -17.98
CA ASP A 227 6.30 -15.88 -18.08
C ASP A 227 6.42 -14.93 -16.89
N LEU A 228 5.27 -14.47 -16.38
CA LEU A 228 5.13 -13.53 -15.27
C LEU A 228 4.28 -14.15 -14.17
N LEU A 229 4.75 -14.13 -12.93
CA LEU A 229 3.94 -14.33 -11.72
C LEU A 229 3.79 -13.00 -10.99
N VAL A 230 2.54 -12.55 -10.82
CA VAL A 230 2.21 -11.40 -9.96
C VAL A 230 1.62 -11.95 -8.66
N ASN A 231 2.38 -11.87 -7.56
CA ASN A 231 1.93 -12.30 -6.26
C ASN A 231 1.17 -11.18 -5.53
N CYS A 232 -0.13 -11.42 -5.28
CA CYS A 232 -1.01 -10.53 -4.54
C CYS A 232 -1.60 -11.20 -3.28
N VAL A 233 -1.03 -12.33 -2.85
CA VAL A 233 -1.53 -13.09 -1.69
C VAL A 233 -0.75 -12.73 -0.43
N VAL A 234 -1.46 -12.19 0.54
CA VAL A 234 -0.99 -12.02 1.92
C VAL A 234 -1.68 -13.06 2.79
N THR A 235 -0.91 -13.84 3.55
CA THR A 235 -1.44 -14.79 4.53
C THR A 235 -1.17 -14.30 5.95
N ARG A 236 -2.03 -14.70 6.90
CA ARG A 236 -1.85 -14.38 8.34
C ARG A 236 -1.19 -15.51 9.11
N THR A 237 -1.15 -16.69 8.50
CA THR A 237 -0.55 -17.89 9.07
C THR A 237 0.36 -18.52 8.02
N PRO A 238 1.47 -19.15 8.43
CA PRO A 238 2.33 -19.88 7.52
C PRO A 238 1.54 -20.92 6.72
N THR A 239 1.79 -21.01 5.43
CA THR A 239 1.18 -21.96 4.50
C THR A 239 2.20 -22.37 3.45
N THR A 240 1.88 -23.36 2.61
CA THR A 240 2.78 -23.82 1.56
C THR A 240 3.11 -22.69 0.58
N PRO A 241 4.39 -22.34 0.39
CA PRO A 241 4.82 -21.34 -0.54
C PRO A 241 4.47 -21.66 -2.00
N PHE A 242 4.28 -20.63 -2.80
CA PHE A 242 4.05 -20.78 -4.24
C PHE A 242 5.32 -21.20 -4.98
N LEU A 243 6.48 -20.68 -4.57
CA LEU A 243 7.76 -20.93 -5.21
C LEU A 243 8.87 -21.01 -4.17
N GLU A 244 9.60 -22.13 -4.16
CA GLU A 244 10.72 -22.41 -3.27
C GLU A 244 12.04 -22.50 -4.05
N PRO A 245 13.20 -22.32 -3.42
CA PRO A 245 14.50 -22.40 -4.10
C PRO A 245 14.70 -23.66 -4.95
N ALA A 246 14.20 -24.81 -4.47
CA ALA A 246 14.28 -26.09 -5.19
C ALA A 246 13.49 -26.12 -6.51
N ASP A 247 12.49 -25.23 -6.66
CA ASP A 247 11.70 -25.16 -7.89
C ASP A 247 12.44 -24.50 -9.04
N LEU A 248 13.51 -23.76 -8.77
CA LEU A 248 14.25 -22.97 -9.77
C LEU A 248 15.08 -23.84 -10.73
N ASP A 249 15.44 -25.03 -10.32
CA ASP A 249 16.20 -26.00 -11.11
C ASP A 249 15.32 -26.81 -12.10
N HIS A 250 13.99 -26.67 -11.98
CA HIS A 250 13.06 -27.37 -12.87
C HIS A 250 12.82 -26.59 -14.18
N GLU A 251 12.39 -27.32 -15.21
CA GLU A 251 11.94 -26.71 -16.46
C GLU A 251 10.84 -25.67 -16.16
N ARG A 252 11.05 -24.44 -16.62
CA ARG A 252 10.15 -23.33 -16.40
C ARG A 252 10.17 -22.32 -17.55
N ARG A 253 9.02 -21.73 -17.76
CA ARG A 253 8.86 -20.54 -18.60
C ARG A 253 8.99 -19.25 -17.79
N LEU A 254 8.84 -19.33 -16.47
CA LEU A 254 8.82 -18.19 -15.55
C LEU A 254 10.15 -17.43 -15.58
N ARG A 255 10.07 -16.12 -15.86
CA ARG A 255 11.22 -15.21 -16.01
C ARG A 255 11.15 -14.01 -15.06
N VAL A 256 9.93 -13.56 -14.68
CA VAL A 256 9.78 -12.42 -13.78
C VAL A 256 8.77 -12.73 -12.68
N LEU A 257 9.13 -12.40 -11.45
CA LEU A 257 8.25 -12.33 -10.29
C LEU A 257 7.96 -10.86 -9.98
N ALA A 258 6.70 -10.47 -9.92
CA ALA A 258 6.27 -9.20 -9.35
C ALA A 258 5.62 -9.49 -7.99
N ASP A 259 6.41 -9.34 -6.92
CA ASP A 259 5.92 -9.55 -5.55
C ASP A 259 5.32 -8.26 -5.00
N VAL A 260 4.00 -8.14 -5.14
CA VAL A 260 3.23 -6.97 -4.70
C VAL A 260 3.10 -6.90 -3.18
N THR A 261 3.33 -8.03 -2.50
CA THR A 261 3.17 -8.11 -1.05
C THR A 261 4.38 -7.62 -0.28
N CYS A 262 5.57 -7.79 -0.84
CA CYS A 262 6.86 -7.49 -0.21
C CYS A 262 7.04 -8.13 1.18
N ASP A 263 6.35 -9.24 1.46
CA ASP A 263 6.55 -10.02 2.70
C ASP A 263 7.75 -10.95 2.54
N VAL A 264 8.94 -10.35 2.45
CA VAL A 264 10.17 -11.05 2.03
C VAL A 264 10.89 -11.78 3.16
N THR A 265 10.65 -11.41 4.42
CA THR A 265 11.38 -11.97 5.58
C THR A 265 10.48 -12.72 6.56
N GLY A 266 9.16 -12.62 6.43
CA GLY A 266 8.21 -13.24 7.35
C GLY A 266 8.00 -14.74 7.10
N PRO A 267 7.48 -15.46 8.11
CA PRO A 267 7.12 -16.88 7.96
C PRO A 267 5.91 -17.08 7.04
N THR A 268 5.28 -16.00 6.61
CA THR A 268 4.13 -15.93 5.69
C THR A 268 4.54 -15.61 4.26
N ASN A 269 5.85 -15.51 3.99
CA ASN A 269 6.37 -15.27 2.64
C ASN A 269 5.95 -16.39 1.68
N MET A 270 5.15 -16.04 0.66
CA MET A 270 4.69 -16.98 -0.35
C MET A 270 5.74 -17.26 -1.44
N LEU A 271 6.81 -16.47 -1.47
CA LEU A 271 7.91 -16.54 -2.44
C LEU A 271 9.27 -16.56 -1.72
N PRO A 272 9.59 -17.57 -0.90
CA PRO A 272 10.86 -17.61 -0.15
C PRO A 272 12.12 -17.72 -1.02
N VAL A 273 11.99 -17.79 -2.33
CA VAL A 273 13.07 -17.54 -3.30
C VAL A 273 13.52 -16.08 -3.28
N ASN A 274 12.69 -15.18 -2.78
CA ASN A 274 12.95 -13.76 -2.60
C ASN A 274 12.96 -13.41 -1.11
N THR A 275 14.09 -12.89 -0.61
CA THR A 275 14.32 -12.53 0.79
C THR A 275 14.65 -11.05 1.00
N GLU A 276 14.61 -10.25 -0.08
CA GLU A 276 14.96 -8.84 -0.05
C GLU A 276 14.03 -8.04 -0.96
N ILE A 277 13.75 -6.80 -0.56
CA ILE A 277 13.03 -5.84 -1.41
C ILE A 277 13.95 -5.27 -2.48
N THR A 278 13.34 -4.77 -3.55
CA THR A 278 14.00 -3.93 -4.57
C THR A 278 13.61 -2.47 -4.36
N THR A 279 14.32 -1.55 -5.02
CA THR A 279 14.12 -0.11 -4.85
C THR A 279 13.70 0.56 -6.17
N TRP A 280 13.39 1.84 -6.12
CA TRP A 280 13.09 2.60 -7.34
C TRP A 280 14.33 2.84 -8.20
N ASP A 281 15.50 2.94 -7.57
CA ASP A 281 16.78 3.10 -8.29
C ASP A 281 17.25 1.77 -8.90
N ASP A 282 16.98 0.65 -8.23
CA ASP A 282 17.31 -0.70 -8.67
C ASP A 282 16.04 -1.59 -8.55
N PRO A 283 15.11 -1.47 -9.51
CA PRO A 283 13.79 -2.10 -9.41
C PRO A 283 13.78 -3.60 -9.66
N VAL A 284 14.85 -4.16 -10.19
CA VAL A 284 14.92 -5.56 -10.63
C VAL A 284 16.14 -6.24 -10.03
N ARG A 285 15.94 -7.41 -9.41
CA ARG A 285 17.02 -8.23 -8.87
C ARG A 285 17.01 -9.62 -9.50
N LEU A 286 18.18 -10.11 -9.89
CA LEU A 286 18.36 -11.47 -10.38
C LEU A 286 18.26 -12.47 -9.22
N LEU A 287 17.34 -13.44 -9.32
CA LEU A 287 17.21 -14.55 -8.38
C LEU A 287 17.94 -15.80 -8.82
N HIS A 288 17.93 -16.08 -10.12
CA HIS A 288 18.54 -17.28 -10.70
C HIS A 288 19.03 -16.99 -12.12
N SER A 289 20.24 -17.39 -12.45
CA SER A 289 20.86 -17.11 -13.76
C SER A 289 20.30 -17.93 -14.91
N GLY A 290 19.40 -18.85 -14.64
CA GLY A 290 18.93 -19.85 -15.60
C GLY A 290 19.87 -21.04 -15.69
N SER A 291 19.47 -22.06 -16.46
CA SER A 291 20.24 -23.27 -16.73
C SER A 291 20.16 -23.60 -18.20
N PRO A 292 21.27 -23.53 -18.96
CA PRO A 292 21.27 -23.97 -20.36
C PRO A 292 20.93 -25.46 -20.51
N GLU A 293 21.29 -26.30 -19.52
CA GLU A 293 21.00 -27.74 -19.53
C GLU A 293 19.50 -28.02 -19.46
N HIS A 294 18.77 -27.19 -18.71
CA HIS A 294 17.31 -27.27 -18.57
C HIS A 294 16.56 -26.31 -19.49
N GLY A 295 17.26 -25.56 -20.35
CA GLY A 295 16.65 -24.60 -21.27
C GLY A 295 15.94 -23.44 -20.57
N THR A 296 16.30 -23.11 -19.34
CA THR A 296 15.64 -22.06 -18.55
C THR A 296 16.37 -20.73 -18.67
N ALA A 297 15.60 -19.65 -18.88
CA ALA A 297 16.09 -18.28 -18.84
C ALA A 297 16.35 -17.79 -17.39
N PRO A 298 17.06 -16.68 -17.21
CA PRO A 298 17.16 -16.02 -15.91
C PRO A 298 15.79 -15.77 -15.28
N LEU A 299 15.73 -15.80 -13.94
CA LEU A 299 14.58 -15.43 -13.14
C LEU A 299 14.92 -14.15 -12.36
N GLU A 300 14.08 -13.16 -12.52
CA GLU A 300 14.24 -11.85 -11.90
C GLU A 300 13.02 -11.52 -11.00
N VAL A 301 13.22 -10.64 -10.02
CA VAL A 301 12.15 -10.19 -9.13
C VAL A 301 12.06 -8.68 -9.07
N ILE A 302 10.82 -8.20 -8.97
CA ILE A 302 10.44 -6.85 -8.61
C ILE A 302 9.65 -6.95 -7.31
N ALA A 303 10.15 -6.34 -6.23
CA ALA A 303 9.55 -6.38 -4.89
C ALA A 303 9.73 -5.01 -4.21
N ILE A 304 9.00 -4.01 -4.69
CA ILE A 304 9.08 -2.62 -4.22
C ILE A 304 7.97 -2.36 -3.19
N ASP A 305 8.34 -2.02 -1.96
CA ASP A 305 7.40 -1.79 -0.85
C ASP A 305 6.37 -0.68 -1.11
N ASN A 306 6.68 0.28 -1.95
CA ASN A 306 5.85 1.46 -2.17
C ASN A 306 5.38 1.62 -3.62
N LEU A 307 4.96 0.53 -4.27
CA LEU A 307 4.46 0.51 -5.66
C LEU A 307 3.40 1.59 -5.97
N PRO A 308 2.37 1.86 -5.13
CA PRO A 308 1.35 2.86 -5.44
C PRO A 308 1.88 4.29 -5.57
N SER A 309 3.05 4.60 -5.02
CA SER A 309 3.67 5.94 -5.12
C SER A 309 4.21 6.24 -6.51
N LEU A 310 4.27 5.25 -7.42
CA LEU A 310 4.54 5.50 -8.85
C LEU A 310 3.37 6.23 -9.54
N LEU A 311 2.14 6.02 -9.06
CA LEU A 311 0.91 6.68 -9.54
C LEU A 311 0.25 7.46 -8.39
N PRO A 312 0.90 8.53 -7.87
CA PRO A 312 0.49 9.12 -6.60
C PRO A 312 -0.87 9.81 -6.66
N ARG A 313 -1.27 10.37 -7.81
CA ARG A 313 -2.58 11.01 -7.99
C ARG A 313 -3.70 9.98 -7.93
N GLU A 314 -3.63 8.98 -8.78
CA GLU A 314 -4.66 7.94 -8.87
C GLU A 314 -4.71 7.09 -7.58
N ALA A 315 -3.55 6.84 -6.98
CA ALA A 315 -3.50 6.14 -5.70
C ALA A 315 -4.19 6.94 -4.59
N SER A 316 -3.99 8.27 -4.56
CA SER A 316 -4.66 9.14 -3.59
C SER A 316 -6.16 9.24 -3.85
N GLU A 317 -6.58 9.40 -5.11
CA GLU A 317 -8.00 9.46 -5.49
C GLU A 317 -8.75 8.20 -5.06
N GLY A 318 -8.19 7.01 -5.35
CA GLY A 318 -8.78 5.75 -4.91
C GLY A 318 -8.82 5.59 -3.40
N PHE A 319 -7.75 6.01 -2.72
CA PHE A 319 -7.67 5.94 -1.26
C PHE A 319 -8.65 6.91 -0.59
N SER A 320 -8.70 8.15 -1.05
CA SER A 320 -9.60 9.18 -0.54
C SER A 320 -11.08 8.77 -0.73
N ALA A 321 -11.42 8.21 -1.88
CA ALA A 321 -12.77 7.70 -2.14
C ALA A 321 -13.16 6.56 -1.18
N ASP A 322 -12.21 5.69 -0.78
CA ASP A 322 -12.42 4.65 0.22
C ASP A 322 -12.48 5.26 1.65
N LEU A 323 -11.64 6.26 1.98
CA LEU A 323 -11.50 6.81 3.33
C LEU A 323 -12.61 7.82 3.69
N THR A 324 -12.99 8.70 2.78
CA THR A 324 -13.91 9.82 3.06
C THR A 324 -15.26 9.38 3.65
N PRO A 325 -15.92 8.31 3.16
CA PRO A 325 -17.13 7.79 3.80
C PRO A 325 -16.93 7.36 5.26
N HIS A 326 -15.74 6.86 5.59
CA HIS A 326 -15.41 6.50 6.98
C HIS A 326 -15.11 7.74 7.83
N LEU A 327 -14.45 8.78 7.28
CA LEU A 327 -14.26 10.05 8.00
C LEU A 327 -15.60 10.64 8.44
N LEU A 328 -16.65 10.59 7.60
CA LEU A 328 -18.00 11.02 7.99
C LEU A 328 -18.51 10.27 9.21
N GLY A 329 -18.12 9.01 9.38
CA GLY A 329 -18.44 8.20 10.55
C GLY A 329 -17.79 8.65 11.87
N LEU A 330 -16.89 9.64 11.87
CA LEU A 330 -16.36 10.26 13.08
C LEU A 330 -17.37 11.20 13.75
N ALA A 331 -18.32 11.74 12.99
CA ALA A 331 -19.34 12.69 13.45
C ALA A 331 -20.70 12.04 13.72
N GLU A 332 -20.79 10.71 13.73
CA GLU A 332 -22.07 10.02 13.97
C GLU A 332 -22.68 10.37 15.35
N PRO A 333 -24.02 10.55 15.44
CA PRO A 333 -24.68 10.71 16.72
C PRO A 333 -24.44 9.49 17.63
N GLY A 334 -23.81 9.71 18.77
CA GLY A 334 -23.47 8.62 19.72
C GLY A 334 -22.00 8.22 19.71
N GLY A 335 -21.18 8.83 18.90
CA GLY A 335 -19.74 8.63 18.82
C GLY A 335 -19.28 7.99 17.51
N PRO A 336 -17.98 7.83 17.32
CA PRO A 336 -17.41 7.30 16.08
C PRO A 336 -17.98 5.94 15.69
N SER A 337 -18.13 5.71 14.36
CA SER A 337 -18.67 4.47 13.80
C SER A 337 -17.84 3.21 14.16
N ALA A 338 -18.43 2.04 13.99
CA ALA A 338 -17.83 0.76 14.40
C ALA A 338 -16.40 0.52 13.90
N PRO A 339 -15.99 0.87 12.66
CA PRO A 339 -14.60 0.75 12.21
C PRO A 339 -13.63 1.59 13.04
N TRP A 340 -13.98 2.84 13.39
CA TRP A 340 -13.14 3.70 14.24
C TRP A 340 -13.05 3.20 15.67
N GLN A 341 -14.16 2.65 16.20
CA GLN A 341 -14.15 2.01 17.51
C GLN A 341 -13.23 0.78 17.52
N ALA A 342 -13.20 0.01 16.41
CA ALA A 342 -12.31 -1.13 16.29
C ALA A 342 -10.83 -0.70 16.26
N ALA A 343 -10.49 0.33 15.49
CA ALA A 343 -9.14 0.90 15.45
C ALA A 343 -8.73 1.44 16.84
N GLY A 344 -9.65 2.11 17.54
CA GLY A 344 -9.43 2.60 18.89
C GLY A 344 -9.16 1.49 19.90
N ARG A 345 -9.91 0.38 19.85
CA ARG A 345 -9.68 -0.79 20.71
C ARG A 345 -8.33 -1.46 20.45
N ALA A 346 -7.90 -1.52 19.20
CA ALA A 346 -6.58 -2.05 18.85
C ALA A 346 -5.45 -1.22 19.49
N PHE A 347 -5.61 0.10 19.50
CA PHE A 347 -4.67 0.99 20.18
C PHE A 347 -4.67 0.77 21.72
N ASP A 348 -5.86 0.74 22.33
CA ASP A 348 -5.99 0.53 23.77
C ASP A 348 -5.31 -0.77 24.20
N GLN A 349 -5.57 -1.87 23.47
CA GLN A 349 -4.95 -3.16 23.74
C GLN A 349 -3.41 -3.10 23.61
N ALA A 350 -2.87 -2.42 22.60
CA ALA A 350 -1.43 -2.31 22.41
C ALA A 350 -0.75 -1.50 23.53
N VAL A 351 -1.41 -0.46 24.04
CA VAL A 351 -0.92 0.32 25.20
C VAL A 351 -0.95 -0.52 26.47
N ASP A 352 -2.03 -1.29 26.72
CA ASP A 352 -2.13 -2.19 27.89
C ASP A 352 -1.03 -3.27 27.87
N GLU A 353 -0.72 -3.83 26.69
CA GLU A 353 0.36 -4.81 26.51
C GLU A 353 1.75 -4.21 26.77
N LEU A 354 1.96 -2.93 26.38
CA LEU A 354 3.19 -2.19 26.66
C LEU A 354 3.41 -2.00 28.17
N GLU A 355 2.36 -1.63 28.91
CA GLU A 355 2.40 -1.45 30.38
C GLU A 355 2.64 -2.78 31.10
N GLY A 356 2.03 -3.88 30.64
CA GLY A 356 2.22 -5.21 31.19
C GLY A 356 3.63 -5.77 31.01
N SER A 357 4.32 -5.40 29.93
CA SER A 357 5.69 -5.85 29.64
C SER A 357 6.78 -5.03 30.36
N GLY A 358 6.48 -3.80 30.78
CA GLY A 358 7.41 -2.94 31.52
C GLY A 358 7.51 -3.22 33.03
N GLY A 359 6.71 -4.14 33.57
CA GLY A 359 6.62 -4.49 34.99
C GLY A 359 7.32 -5.81 35.41
N SER A 360 8.16 -6.39 34.54
CA SER A 360 8.84 -7.68 34.79
C SER A 360 10.32 -7.51 35.07
#